data_1cbc7bc8a4dc602287c10d6964e85775
#
_entry.id   1cbc7bc8a4dc602287c10d6964e85775
#
_cell.length_a   1.000
_cell.length_b   1.000
_cell.length_c   1.000
_cell.angle_alpha   90.00
_cell.angle_beta   90.00
_cell.angle_gamma   90.00
#
_symmetry.space_group_name_H-M   'P 1'
#
loop_
_entity.id
_entity.type
_entity.pdbx_description
1 polymer ?
#
loop_
_entity_poly.entity_id
_entity_poly.type
_entity_poly.pdbx_seq_one_letter_code
_entity_poly.pdbx_strand_id
1 'polypeptide(L)'
;MNIGHNEIVEVTTPVLITWHDGKSRLYGYFRALNNYTKADKYPIPMIPLALDKLAKAKYITKMDFMKGFHKNGVKPNSMKLLRIICHMGIYEYIRMYFGIKSAPAHFQRMMEKIF
;
A
#
# COMPACT_ATOMS: atom_id res chain seq x y z
N MET A 1 -3.32 -9.08 -5.65
CA MET A 1 -2.82 -8.03 -6.56
C MET A 1 -2.53 -8.66 -7.90
N ASN A 2 -3.28 -8.27 -8.93
CA ASN A 2 -3.08 -8.77 -10.29
C ASN A 2 -2.15 -7.84 -11.05
N ILE A 3 -0.95 -8.31 -11.33
CA ILE A 3 0.05 -7.63 -12.14
C ILE A 3 0.27 -8.47 -13.38
N GLY A 4 0.26 -7.83 -14.56
CA GLY A 4 0.56 -8.51 -15.82
C GLY A 4 1.95 -9.13 -15.78
N HIS A 5 2.04 -10.43 -16.10
CA HIS A 5 3.21 -11.24 -15.75
C HIS A 5 4.43 -11.08 -16.66
N ASN A 6 4.33 -10.44 -17.81
CA ASN A 6 5.31 -10.69 -18.85
C ASN A 6 6.39 -9.62 -19.07
N GLU A 7 6.37 -8.48 -18.34
CA GLU A 7 7.04 -7.32 -18.93
C GLU A 7 7.87 -6.47 -17.99
N ILE A 8 7.85 -6.69 -16.66
CA ILE A 8 8.56 -5.77 -15.78
C ILE A 8 9.65 -6.48 -14.99
N VAL A 9 10.88 -6.27 -15.41
CA VAL A 9 12.10 -6.65 -14.69
C VAL A 9 12.79 -5.38 -14.18
N GLU A 10 12.05 -4.31 -13.95
CA GLU A 10 12.66 -3.09 -13.44
C GLU A 10 12.88 -3.18 -11.95
N VAL A 11 14.12 -2.97 -11.58
CA VAL A 11 14.53 -2.86 -10.18
C VAL A 11 14.33 -1.42 -9.74
N THR A 12 13.58 -1.26 -8.68
CA THR A 12 13.19 0.06 -8.16
C THR A 12 14.22 0.60 -7.17
N THR A 13 14.45 1.89 -7.22
CA THR A 13 15.26 2.60 -6.23
C THR A 13 14.42 2.97 -5.02
N PRO A 14 14.84 2.68 -3.79
CA PRO A 14 14.12 3.13 -2.61
C PRO A 14 14.31 4.64 -2.40
N VAL A 15 13.25 5.28 -1.92
CA VAL A 15 13.27 6.69 -1.52
C VAL A 15 12.93 6.79 -0.05
N LEU A 16 13.82 7.42 0.72
CA LEU A 16 13.59 7.70 2.13
C LEU A 16 12.96 9.09 2.28
N ILE A 17 11.77 9.12 2.85
CA ILE A 17 11.07 10.38 3.15
C ILE A 17 11.03 10.56 4.65
N THR A 18 11.58 11.69 5.13
CA THR A 18 11.50 12.09 6.53
C THR A 18 10.39 13.12 6.70
N TRP A 19 9.49 12.86 7.63
CA TRP A 19 8.36 13.74 7.94
C TRP A 19 8.73 14.77 9.01
N HIS A 20 7.89 15.80 9.17
CA HIS A 20 8.09 16.86 10.18
C HIS A 20 8.15 16.33 11.62
N ASP A 21 7.59 15.16 11.88
CA ASP A 21 7.64 14.51 13.19
C ASP A 21 8.96 13.75 13.46
N GLY A 22 9.93 13.88 12.57
CA GLY A 22 11.21 13.18 12.64
C GLY A 22 11.17 11.71 12.27
N LYS A 23 10.01 11.18 11.93
CA LYS A 23 9.89 9.77 11.48
C LYS A 23 10.21 9.65 10.01
N SER A 24 11.04 8.68 9.68
CA SER A 24 11.39 8.36 8.30
C SER A 24 10.60 7.15 7.81
N ARG A 25 10.12 7.23 6.59
CA ARG A 25 9.46 6.13 5.89
C ARG A 25 10.15 5.83 4.59
N LEU A 26 10.40 4.55 4.35
CA LEU A 26 10.96 4.09 3.10
C LEU A 26 9.84 3.88 2.08
N TYR A 27 9.99 4.49 0.91
CA TYR A 27 9.08 4.31 -0.22
C TYR A 27 9.80 3.63 -1.36
N GLY A 28 9.13 2.69 -2.03
CA GLY A 28 9.59 2.21 -3.32
C GLY A 28 9.10 3.11 -4.44
N TYR A 29 9.96 3.42 -5.39
CA TYR A 29 9.59 4.18 -6.59
C TYR A 29 9.00 3.24 -7.63
N PHE A 30 7.73 2.90 -7.48
CA PHE A 30 7.03 1.92 -8.31
C PHE A 30 6.25 2.55 -9.47
N ARG A 31 6.70 3.67 -10.00
CA ARG A 31 5.98 4.37 -11.08
C ARG A 31 5.80 3.51 -12.32
N ALA A 32 6.85 2.85 -12.77
CA ALA A 32 6.78 1.94 -13.92
C ALA A 32 5.81 0.79 -13.66
N LEU A 33 5.94 0.11 -12.52
CA LEU A 33 5.04 -0.96 -12.09
C LEU A 33 3.59 -0.49 -12.04
N ASN A 34 3.33 0.69 -11.48
CA ASN A 34 1.99 1.25 -11.37
C ASN A 34 1.34 1.51 -12.73
N ASN A 35 2.12 1.84 -13.76
CA ASN A 35 1.62 2.03 -15.12
C ASN A 35 1.06 0.73 -15.73
N TYR A 36 1.61 -0.41 -15.37
CA TYR A 36 1.17 -1.73 -15.83
C TYR A 36 0.17 -2.41 -14.88
N THR A 37 0.01 -1.87 -13.68
CA THR A 37 -0.93 -2.42 -12.70
C THR A 37 -2.35 -1.95 -13.02
N LYS A 38 -3.28 -2.89 -13.12
CA LYS A 38 -4.70 -2.57 -13.26
C LYS A 38 -5.19 -1.83 -12.01
N ALA A 39 -5.95 -0.77 -12.22
CA ALA A 39 -6.58 -0.04 -11.12
C ALA A 39 -7.55 -0.96 -10.38
N ASP A 40 -7.40 -1.07 -9.09
CA ASP A 40 -8.39 -1.70 -8.23
C ASP A 40 -9.44 -0.64 -7.88
N LYS A 41 -10.65 -0.82 -8.40
CA LYS A 41 -11.77 0.13 -8.21
C LYS A 41 -12.58 -0.17 -6.94
N TYR A 42 -11.97 -0.81 -5.97
CA TYR A 42 -12.66 -1.07 -4.71
C TYR A 42 -13.06 0.25 -4.03
N PRO A 43 -14.34 0.41 -3.65
CA PRO A 43 -14.83 1.67 -3.12
C PRO A 43 -14.19 2.00 -1.78
N ILE A 44 -13.67 3.22 -1.67
CA ILE A 44 -13.19 3.78 -0.41
C ILE A 44 -14.27 4.73 0.11
N PRO A 45 -14.64 4.68 1.40
CA PRO A 45 -15.65 5.55 1.96
C PRO A 45 -15.36 7.03 1.69
N MET A 46 -16.39 7.75 1.26
CA MET A 46 -16.27 9.20 1.06
C MET A 46 -16.24 9.92 2.41
N ILE A 47 -15.29 10.82 2.58
CA ILE A 47 -15.10 11.58 3.84
C ILE A 47 -16.37 12.31 4.30
N PRO A 48 -17.13 13.03 3.43
CA PRO A 48 -18.38 13.69 3.85
C PRO A 48 -19.40 12.75 4.46
N LEU A 49 -19.60 11.57 3.84
CA LEU A 49 -20.54 10.57 4.35
C LEU A 49 -20.09 9.96 5.68
N ALA A 50 -18.79 9.77 5.85
CA ALA A 50 -18.21 9.30 7.11
C ALA A 50 -18.40 10.33 8.23
N LEU A 51 -18.21 11.61 7.95
CA LEU A 51 -18.43 12.70 8.90
C LEU A 51 -19.89 12.81 9.32
N ASP A 52 -20.83 12.66 8.40
CA ASP A 52 -22.27 12.67 8.71
C ASP A 52 -22.66 11.53 9.65
N LYS A 53 -22.09 10.35 9.45
CA LYS A 53 -22.30 9.20 10.36
C LYS A 53 -21.71 9.47 11.74
N LEU A 54 -20.50 10.04 11.81
CA LEU A 54 -19.83 10.37 13.07
C LEU A 54 -20.57 11.44 13.86
N ALA A 55 -21.15 12.45 13.18
CA ALA A 55 -21.90 13.53 13.84
C ALA A 55 -23.13 13.02 14.60
N LYS A 56 -23.70 11.89 14.18
CA LYS A 56 -24.87 11.25 14.81
C LYS A 56 -24.53 10.22 15.88
N ALA A 57 -23.25 9.88 16.03
CA ALA A 57 -22.81 8.84 16.95
C ALA A 57 -22.65 9.39 18.37
N LYS A 58 -23.17 8.65 19.37
CA LYS A 58 -22.94 8.97 20.79
C LYS A 58 -21.57 8.51 21.28
N TYR A 59 -21.07 7.41 20.72
CA TYR A 59 -19.80 6.80 21.09
C TYR A 59 -18.98 6.58 19.82
N ILE A 60 -17.72 6.95 19.88
CA ILE A 60 -16.78 6.80 18.77
C ILE A 60 -15.55 6.09 19.28
N THR A 61 -15.16 5.02 18.59
CA THR A 61 -13.89 4.33 18.83
C THR A 61 -12.95 4.58 17.67
N LYS A 62 -11.76 5.05 17.94
CA LYS A 62 -10.69 5.20 16.95
C LYS A 62 -9.67 4.10 17.13
N MET A 63 -9.40 3.37 16.07
CA MET A 63 -8.33 2.38 16.02
C MET A 63 -7.34 2.75 14.94
N ASP A 64 -6.06 2.62 15.23
CA ASP A 64 -4.98 2.87 14.29
C ASP A 64 -4.11 1.62 14.18
N PHE A 65 -3.88 1.19 12.94
CA PHE A 65 -3.06 0.01 12.68
C PHE A 65 -1.59 0.37 12.58
N MET A 66 -0.80 -0.25 13.40
CA MET A 66 0.65 -0.14 13.28
C MET A 66 1.09 -0.77 11.94
N LYS A 67 1.66 0.05 11.04
CA LYS A 67 2.12 -0.37 9.72
C LYS A 67 1.02 -1.10 8.91
N GLY A 68 -0.16 -0.47 8.78
CA GLY A 68 -1.34 -1.09 8.20
C GLY A 68 -1.12 -1.79 6.85
N PHE A 69 -0.46 -1.15 5.89
CA PHE A 69 -0.18 -1.76 4.59
C PHE A 69 0.71 -3.00 4.69
N HIS A 70 1.64 -3.03 5.61
CA HIS A 70 2.54 -4.18 5.80
C HIS A 70 1.87 -5.40 6.43
N LYS A 71 0.62 -5.30 6.84
CA LYS A 71 -0.17 -6.46 7.28
C LYS A 71 -0.58 -7.33 6.10
N ASN A 72 -0.68 -6.78 4.90
CA ASN A 72 -1.01 -7.52 3.70
C ASN A 72 0.21 -8.21 3.10
N GLY A 73 0.13 -9.53 2.94
CA GLY A 73 1.14 -10.30 2.22
C GLY A 73 1.08 -10.08 0.72
N VAL A 74 2.21 -10.26 0.05
CA VAL A 74 2.32 -10.27 -1.41
C VAL A 74 2.37 -11.72 -1.88
N LYS A 75 1.65 -12.03 -2.96
CA LYS A 75 1.72 -13.37 -3.56
C LYS A 75 3.15 -13.67 -4.03
N PRO A 76 3.68 -14.89 -3.86
CA PRO A 76 5.04 -15.24 -4.26
C PRO A 76 5.39 -14.85 -5.70
N ASN A 77 4.47 -15.07 -6.63
CA ASN A 77 4.66 -14.72 -8.05
C ASN A 77 4.78 -13.20 -8.30
N SER A 78 4.28 -12.38 -7.39
CA SER A 78 4.32 -10.92 -7.48
C SER A 78 5.49 -10.30 -6.73
N MET A 79 6.14 -11.03 -5.84
CA MET A 79 7.26 -10.51 -5.03
C MET A 79 8.42 -10.02 -5.90
N LYS A 80 8.74 -10.73 -6.97
CA LYS A 80 9.78 -10.35 -7.93
C LYS A 80 9.55 -9.00 -8.60
N LEU A 81 8.31 -8.56 -8.67
CA LEU A 81 7.93 -7.26 -9.23
C LEU A 81 8.14 -6.11 -8.25
N LEU A 82 8.31 -6.43 -6.97
CA LEU A 82 8.53 -5.48 -5.89
C LEU A 82 9.99 -5.46 -5.44
N ARG A 83 10.91 -5.60 -6.38
CA ARG A 83 12.35 -5.55 -6.11
C ARG A 83 12.82 -4.12 -5.96
N ILE A 84 13.68 -3.93 -4.98
CA ILE A 84 14.42 -2.69 -4.79
C ILE A 84 15.92 -2.97 -4.84
N ILE A 85 16.67 -2.01 -5.35
CA ILE A 85 18.14 -2.07 -5.34
C ILE A 85 18.67 -0.96 -4.44
N CYS A 86 19.60 -1.32 -3.58
CA CYS A 86 20.35 -0.38 -2.77
C CYS A 86 21.83 -0.80 -2.71
N HIS A 87 22.67 -0.01 -2.03
CA HIS A 87 24.09 -0.30 -1.92
C HIS A 87 24.40 -1.65 -1.25
N MET A 88 23.46 -2.23 -0.50
CA MET A 88 23.60 -3.53 0.15
C MET A 88 23.13 -4.71 -0.72
N GLY A 89 22.57 -4.45 -1.89
CA GLY A 89 22.10 -5.49 -2.81
C GLY A 89 20.65 -5.30 -3.28
N ILE A 90 20.08 -6.39 -3.78
CA ILE A 90 18.71 -6.45 -4.29
C ILE A 90 17.84 -7.16 -3.27
N TYR A 91 16.71 -6.54 -2.94
CA TYR A 91 15.73 -7.06 -1.98
C TYR A 91 14.34 -7.11 -2.59
N GLU A 92 13.50 -8.01 -2.13
CA GLU A 92 12.11 -8.13 -2.53
C GLU A 92 11.19 -7.86 -1.33
N TYR A 93 10.13 -7.08 -1.56
CA TYR A 93 9.10 -6.91 -0.54
C TYR A 93 8.21 -8.15 -0.47
N ILE A 94 8.08 -8.72 0.71
CA ILE A 94 7.16 -9.82 1.00
C ILE A 94 5.81 -9.34 1.52
N ARG A 95 5.73 -8.08 1.88
CA ARG A 95 4.52 -7.39 2.36
C ARG A 95 4.22 -6.19 1.47
N MET A 96 2.94 -5.85 1.41
CA MET A 96 2.51 -4.67 0.67
C MET A 96 3.18 -3.41 1.24
N TYR A 97 3.64 -2.54 0.35
CA TYR A 97 4.41 -1.37 0.72
C TYR A 97 3.82 -0.08 0.16
N PHE A 98 4.33 1.05 0.66
CA PHE A 98 3.94 2.36 0.17
C PHE A 98 4.36 2.57 -1.29
N GLY A 99 3.54 3.30 -2.04
CA GLY A 99 3.79 3.62 -3.45
C GLY A 99 3.20 2.64 -4.45
N ILE A 100 2.65 1.51 -4.00
CA ILE A 100 1.93 0.55 -4.86
C ILE A 100 0.51 1.07 -5.10
N LYS A 101 0.11 1.18 -6.37
CA LYS A 101 -1.16 1.78 -6.81
C LYS A 101 -2.39 1.16 -6.16
N SER A 102 -2.42 -0.14 -6.01
CA SER A 102 -3.58 -0.88 -5.48
C SER A 102 -3.54 -1.10 -3.97
N ALA A 103 -2.51 -0.61 -3.26
CA ALA A 103 -2.38 -0.81 -1.82
C ALA A 103 -3.57 -0.26 -1.00
N PRO A 104 -4.07 0.96 -1.23
CA PRO A 104 -5.22 1.48 -0.50
C PRO A 104 -6.48 0.65 -0.66
N ALA A 105 -6.78 0.21 -1.88
CA ALA A 105 -7.96 -0.61 -2.17
C ALA A 105 -7.88 -1.99 -1.51
N HIS A 106 -6.73 -2.62 -1.53
CA HIS A 106 -6.50 -3.89 -0.82
C HIS A 106 -6.65 -3.74 0.69
N PHE A 107 -6.11 -2.66 1.24
CA PHE A 107 -6.23 -2.38 2.67
C PHE A 107 -7.69 -2.16 3.07
N GLN A 108 -8.46 -1.38 2.30
CA GLN A 108 -9.88 -1.16 2.55
C GLN A 108 -10.69 -2.46 2.50
N ARG A 109 -10.42 -3.32 1.52
CA ARG A 109 -11.05 -4.64 1.40
C ARG A 109 -10.75 -5.53 2.62
N MET A 110 -9.52 -5.49 3.12
CA MET A 110 -9.13 -6.21 4.33
C MET A 110 -9.89 -5.67 5.56
N MET A 111 -9.98 -4.35 5.70
CA MET A 111 -10.70 -3.73 6.82
C MET A 111 -12.17 -4.11 6.84
N GLU A 112 -12.84 -4.13 5.70
CA GLU A 112 -14.25 -4.51 5.60
C GLU A 112 -14.50 -5.98 5.90
N LYS A 113 -13.52 -6.85 5.68
CA LYS A 113 -13.62 -8.26 6.08
C LYS A 113 -13.47 -8.47 7.59
N ILE A 114 -12.70 -7.62 8.25
CA ILE A 114 -12.44 -7.72 9.70
C ILE A 114 -13.56 -7.05 10.50
N PHE A 115 -14.04 -5.96 10.02
CA PHE A 115 -15.08 -5.13 10.63
C PHE A 115 -16.35 -5.09 9.78
#